data_06d998aac003f78342b2cf6b466a392a
#
_entry.id   06d998aac003f78342b2cf6b466a392a
#
_cell.length_a   1.000
_cell.length_b   1.000
_cell.length_c   1.000
_cell.angle_alpha   90.00
_cell.angle_beta   90.00
_cell.angle_gamma   90.00
#
_symmetry.space_group_name_H-M   'P 1'
#
loop_
_entity.id
_entity.type
_entity.pdbx_description
1 polymer ?
#
loop_
_entity_poly.entity_id
_entity_poly.type
_entity_poly.pdbx_seq_one_letter_code
_entity_poly.pdbx_strand_id
1 'polypeptide(L)'
;MRAAALPLLFATLLSPVFAQADALSVCTEASPEGFDVVQYNSLTTTNASADVLMNRLVEFDASQGKVVPSLAESWTVSPDGLIYEFKLRPGVKFHSTGYFKPGRTLDADDVLFSFQRMLYPAHSWHKIAQSGYPHAQSLQLPSLIKQIEAVDPLTVRFTLDHADATFLPTLSMGFASIYSAEYADQLLKAGTPEKLNSQPIGTGPFVFNRFQKDAVIRYRANPDYFAGKPAVDPLVFAITPDANVRLQKLKRNECQIALSPKPLDIAAASKDPALKVEKTEAFMTAFLAINSQHPPLDKAEVRQAINLAFDKDSYLKAVFEGTAIAANGPYPPNTWSYAKDLPGYPANLDKARALLDKAGLKDGFSTTIWTRPQGSLLNPNPSLGAQLLQADLAKVGIKAEIRVIEWGELIRRAKAGEHDLLFMGWAGDNGDPDNFLSPQFACAAVKSGTNFARYCDQRLDQLISAGKTTTDQSVRSRLYQQAQGLIQQQALWLPLAHPTAAALTRTTVEGYKVSPFGRQDFATVKVPR
;
A
#
# COMPACT_ATOMS: atom_id res chain seq x y z
N MET A 1 -20.21 84.44 25.09
CA MET A 1 -19.39 83.24 25.29
C MET A 1 -20.05 82.14 24.46
N ARG A 2 -19.43 81.79 23.32
CA ARG A 2 -19.89 80.72 22.44
C ARG A 2 -18.88 79.57 22.56
N ALA A 3 -19.33 78.43 23.05
CA ALA A 3 -18.53 77.22 23.12
C ALA A 3 -18.56 76.48 21.75
N ALA A 4 -17.39 76.26 21.21
CA ALA A 4 -17.20 75.48 19.98
C ALA A 4 -17.04 73.99 20.36
N ALA A 5 -17.92 73.15 19.87
CA ALA A 5 -17.83 71.69 20.00
C ALA A 5 -16.96 71.13 18.86
N LEU A 6 -15.88 70.40 19.18
CA LEU A 6 -15.02 69.68 18.28
C LEU A 6 -15.60 68.27 18.06
N PRO A 7 -15.77 67.77 16.85
CA PRO A 7 -16.18 66.38 16.61
C PRO A 7 -14.98 65.43 16.74
N LEU A 8 -15.04 64.44 17.65
CA LEU A 8 -14.14 63.32 17.73
C LEU A 8 -14.40 62.35 16.55
N LEU A 9 -13.45 62.27 15.62
CA LEU A 9 -13.45 61.22 14.60
C LEU A 9 -12.98 59.91 15.23
N PHE A 10 -13.89 58.96 15.38
CA PHE A 10 -13.54 57.55 15.69
C PHE A 10 -13.03 56.87 14.43
N ALA A 11 -11.72 56.72 14.30
CA ALA A 11 -11.13 55.85 13.28
C ALA A 11 -11.27 54.37 13.73
N THR A 12 -12.20 53.65 13.14
CA THR A 12 -12.30 52.19 13.28
C THR A 12 -11.11 51.54 12.58
N LEU A 13 -10.10 51.11 13.32
CA LEU A 13 -9.04 50.24 12.86
C LEU A 13 -9.66 48.85 12.52
N LEU A 14 -9.93 48.58 11.25
CA LEU A 14 -10.19 47.25 10.74
C LEU A 14 -8.85 46.47 10.80
N SER A 15 -8.64 45.75 11.90
CA SER A 15 -7.58 44.75 11.98
C SER A 15 -7.93 43.64 10.98
N PRO A 16 -6.99 43.23 10.10
CA PRO A 16 -7.22 42.10 9.23
C PRO A 16 -7.38 40.85 10.11
N VAL A 17 -8.55 40.23 10.08
CA VAL A 17 -8.78 38.92 10.66
C VAL A 17 -7.99 37.95 9.79
N PHE A 18 -6.78 37.61 10.23
CA PHE A 18 -6.07 36.46 9.66
C PHE A 18 -6.92 35.23 9.98
N ALA A 19 -7.54 34.66 8.97
CA ALA A 19 -8.22 33.39 9.10
C ALA A 19 -7.16 32.35 9.56
N GLN A 20 -7.25 31.99 10.85
CA GLN A 20 -6.39 30.95 11.41
C GLN A 20 -6.82 29.66 10.77
N ALA A 21 -5.91 29.00 10.04
CA ALA A 21 -6.16 27.70 9.43
C ALA A 21 -6.56 26.69 10.52
N ASP A 22 -7.58 25.87 10.21
CA ASP A 22 -8.10 24.92 11.18
C ASP A 22 -7.16 23.70 11.31
N ALA A 23 -6.92 23.27 12.55
CA ALA A 23 -6.10 22.11 12.86
C ALA A 23 -6.83 20.82 12.46
N LEU A 24 -6.11 19.88 11.85
CA LEU A 24 -6.60 18.53 11.59
C LEU A 24 -5.85 17.54 12.47
N SER A 25 -6.56 16.87 13.37
CA SER A 25 -6.03 15.77 14.16
C SER A 25 -6.52 14.44 13.61
N VAL A 26 -5.59 13.55 13.30
CA VAL A 26 -5.83 12.19 12.78
C VAL A 26 -5.38 11.20 13.85
N CYS A 27 -6.27 10.36 14.35
CA CYS A 27 -5.94 9.27 15.24
C CYS A 27 -5.43 8.08 14.42
N THR A 28 -4.15 7.73 14.60
CA THR A 28 -3.45 6.63 13.90
C THR A 28 -3.16 5.47 14.84
N GLU A 29 -2.86 4.29 14.27
CA GLU A 29 -2.67 3.07 15.05
C GLU A 29 -1.26 2.88 15.62
N ALA A 30 -0.22 3.46 14.99
CA ALA A 30 1.16 3.19 15.40
C ALA A 30 2.12 4.33 15.04
N SER A 31 3.31 4.30 15.64
CA SER A 31 4.45 5.15 15.29
C SER A 31 5.14 4.65 14.02
N PRO A 32 5.64 5.56 13.16
CA PRO A 32 6.57 5.18 12.10
C PRO A 32 7.90 4.68 12.67
N GLU A 33 8.59 3.82 11.93
CA GLU A 33 9.95 3.37 12.27
C GLU A 33 10.98 4.49 12.08
N GLY A 34 10.69 5.42 11.18
CA GLY A 34 11.50 6.58 10.85
C GLY A 34 10.87 7.40 9.74
N PHE A 35 11.65 8.33 9.15
CA PHE A 35 11.16 9.20 8.08
C PHE A 35 11.98 9.06 6.78
N ASP A 36 13.06 8.28 6.76
CA ASP A 36 13.75 7.89 5.55
C ASP A 36 13.06 6.66 4.94
N VAL A 37 11.98 6.91 4.22
CA VAL A 37 11.01 5.89 3.77
C VAL A 37 11.62 4.77 2.91
N VAL A 38 12.76 5.01 2.27
CA VAL A 38 13.43 3.98 1.45
C VAL A 38 13.95 2.80 2.28
N GLN A 39 14.12 2.98 3.60
CA GLN A 39 14.60 1.95 4.52
C GLN A 39 13.49 1.03 5.05
N TYR A 40 12.22 1.34 4.78
CA TYR A 40 11.08 0.69 5.40
C TYR A 40 10.04 0.26 4.36
N ASN A 41 9.22 -0.71 4.73
CA ASN A 41 8.11 -1.20 3.90
C ASN A 41 6.75 -1.18 4.64
N SER A 42 6.69 -0.53 5.81
CA SER A 42 5.43 -0.41 6.54
C SER A 42 4.58 0.74 6.00
N LEU A 43 3.28 0.50 5.93
CA LEU A 43 2.30 1.52 5.54
C LEU A 43 2.28 2.69 6.55
N THR A 44 2.50 2.42 7.83
CA THR A 44 2.57 3.45 8.88
C THR A 44 3.68 4.47 8.61
N THR A 45 4.88 4.00 8.22
CA THR A 45 5.99 4.88 7.84
C THR A 45 5.71 5.62 6.54
N THR A 46 5.14 4.95 5.53
CA THR A 46 4.74 5.58 4.27
C THR A 46 3.75 6.72 4.52
N ASN A 47 2.70 6.48 5.33
CA ASN A 47 1.68 7.48 5.64
C ASN A 47 2.22 8.66 6.45
N ALA A 48 3.22 8.44 7.31
CA ALA A 48 3.81 9.50 8.13
C ALA A 48 4.92 10.30 7.40
N SER A 49 5.48 9.76 6.32
CA SER A 49 6.62 10.36 5.60
C SER A 49 6.32 10.60 4.12
N ALA A 50 6.24 9.55 3.30
CA ALA A 50 6.13 9.68 1.85
C ALA A 50 4.88 10.44 1.40
N ASP A 51 3.73 10.23 2.06
CA ASP A 51 2.46 10.82 1.66
C ASP A 51 2.24 12.25 2.22
N VAL A 52 2.95 12.60 3.29
CA VAL A 52 2.81 13.90 3.96
C VAL A 52 3.95 14.85 3.63
N LEU A 53 5.18 14.34 3.61
CA LEU A 53 6.40 15.15 3.53
C LEU A 53 7.04 15.17 2.14
N MET A 54 6.83 14.12 1.33
CA MET A 54 7.57 13.89 0.09
C MET A 54 6.66 13.95 -1.14
N ASN A 55 7.27 14.02 -2.32
CA ASN A 55 6.63 13.70 -3.59
C ASN A 55 7.54 12.76 -4.40
N ARG A 56 6.97 12.16 -5.42
CA ARG A 56 7.60 11.24 -6.36
C ARG A 56 7.60 11.86 -7.75
N LEU A 57 8.31 11.26 -8.70
CA LEU A 57 8.27 11.72 -10.09
C LEU A 57 6.84 11.64 -10.66
N VAL A 58 6.15 10.57 -10.32
CA VAL A 58 4.78 10.27 -10.76
C VAL A 58 3.93 9.77 -9.59
N GLU A 59 2.62 9.85 -9.73
CA GLU A 59 1.64 9.28 -8.80
C GLU A 59 0.75 8.27 -9.52
N PHE A 60 0.08 7.39 -8.76
CA PHE A 60 -0.95 6.51 -9.30
C PHE A 60 -2.34 7.04 -8.92
N ASP A 61 -3.14 7.39 -9.92
CA ASP A 61 -4.54 7.77 -9.75
C ASP A 61 -5.41 6.50 -9.78
N ALA A 62 -5.82 6.06 -8.60
CA ALA A 62 -6.66 4.86 -8.45
C ALA A 62 -8.05 5.02 -9.11
N SER A 63 -8.56 6.24 -9.25
CA SER A 63 -9.87 6.49 -9.87
C SER A 63 -9.84 6.31 -11.38
N GLN A 64 -8.68 6.57 -11.99
CA GLN A 64 -8.44 6.43 -13.43
C GLN A 64 -7.68 5.13 -13.78
N GLY A 65 -7.14 4.42 -12.78
CA GLY A 65 -6.33 3.21 -12.98
C GLY A 65 -5.04 3.47 -13.77
N LYS A 66 -4.43 4.65 -13.63
CA LYS A 66 -3.24 5.03 -14.40
C LYS A 66 -2.26 5.89 -13.62
N VAL A 67 -1.01 5.89 -14.10
CA VAL A 67 0.04 6.80 -13.63
C VAL A 67 -0.21 8.22 -14.15
N VAL A 68 -0.03 9.21 -13.27
CA VAL A 68 -0.24 10.64 -13.53
C VAL A 68 0.99 11.46 -13.14
N PRO A 69 1.18 12.67 -13.73
CA PRO A 69 2.28 13.57 -13.36
C PRO A 69 2.29 13.98 -11.88
N SER A 70 3.51 14.15 -11.33
CA SER A 70 3.74 14.76 -10.00
C SER A 70 4.93 15.72 -10.07
N LEU A 71 6.13 15.37 -9.57
CA LEU A 71 7.33 16.18 -9.76
C LEU A 71 7.79 16.21 -11.22
N ALA A 72 7.54 15.16 -11.98
CA ALA A 72 7.63 15.21 -13.44
C ALA A 72 6.33 15.75 -14.02
N GLU A 73 6.40 16.75 -14.90
CA GLU A 73 5.24 17.27 -15.65
C GLU A 73 4.83 16.31 -16.77
N SER A 74 5.80 15.60 -17.34
CA SER A 74 5.61 14.64 -18.42
C SER A 74 6.78 13.66 -18.48
N TRP A 75 6.59 12.60 -19.23
CA TRP A 75 7.66 11.66 -19.58
C TRP A 75 7.44 11.06 -20.97
N THR A 76 8.51 10.53 -21.53
CA THR A 76 8.49 9.73 -22.75
C THR A 76 9.07 8.35 -22.48
N VAL A 77 8.63 7.37 -23.26
CA VAL A 77 9.14 6.00 -23.23
C VAL A 77 9.59 5.64 -24.64
N SER A 78 10.80 5.08 -24.78
CA SER A 78 11.27 4.61 -26.10
C SER A 78 10.43 3.43 -26.60
N PRO A 79 10.35 3.22 -27.92
CA PRO A 79 9.52 2.14 -28.49
C PRO A 79 9.87 0.73 -28.00
N ASP A 80 11.14 0.51 -27.61
CA ASP A 80 11.61 -0.76 -27.03
C ASP A 80 11.35 -0.86 -25.52
N GLY A 81 10.80 0.19 -24.88
CA GLY A 81 10.51 0.21 -23.45
C GLY A 81 11.73 0.29 -22.54
N LEU A 82 12.93 0.61 -23.09
CA LEU A 82 14.19 0.62 -22.32
C LEU A 82 14.56 2.00 -21.77
N ILE A 83 14.10 3.10 -22.40
CA ILE A 83 14.47 4.45 -22.00
C ILE A 83 13.22 5.20 -21.54
N TYR A 84 13.29 5.74 -20.33
CA TYR A 84 12.29 6.61 -19.74
C TYR A 84 12.90 7.98 -19.47
N GLU A 85 12.38 9.03 -20.10
CA GLU A 85 12.87 10.40 -19.92
C GLU A 85 11.80 11.26 -19.28
N PHE A 86 12.11 11.81 -18.09
CA PHE A 86 11.18 12.61 -17.28
C PHE A 86 11.56 14.08 -17.37
N LYS A 87 10.58 14.95 -17.66
CA LYS A 87 10.70 16.40 -17.57
C LYS A 87 10.23 16.86 -16.21
N LEU A 88 11.14 17.40 -15.40
CA LEU A 88 10.85 17.86 -14.04
C LEU A 88 10.10 19.20 -14.06
N ARG A 89 9.21 19.37 -13.10
CA ARG A 89 8.50 20.63 -12.85
C ARG A 89 9.49 21.70 -12.37
N PRO A 90 9.59 22.87 -13.05
CA PRO A 90 10.48 23.93 -12.62
C PRO A 90 9.96 24.62 -11.34
N GLY A 91 10.88 25.13 -10.52
CA GLY A 91 10.56 25.98 -9.38
C GLY A 91 9.98 25.26 -8.16
N VAL A 92 10.02 23.93 -8.09
CA VAL A 92 9.60 23.17 -6.92
C VAL A 92 10.60 23.41 -5.78
N LYS A 93 10.09 23.85 -4.62
CA LYS A 93 10.91 24.15 -3.44
C LYS A 93 10.90 22.98 -2.46
N PHE A 94 12.07 22.70 -1.88
CA PHE A 94 12.17 21.87 -0.69
C PHE A 94 11.71 22.63 0.56
N HIS A 95 11.31 21.88 1.59
CA HIS A 95 10.88 22.43 2.87
C HIS A 95 11.98 23.29 3.51
N SER A 96 11.58 24.45 4.07
CA SER A 96 12.42 25.33 4.87
C SER A 96 12.12 25.10 6.35
N THR A 97 13.13 24.68 7.13
CA THR A 97 13.02 24.35 8.56
C THR A 97 14.06 25.10 9.38
N GLY A 98 14.08 24.89 10.70
CA GLY A 98 15.14 25.41 11.57
C GLY A 98 16.51 24.77 11.35
N TYR A 99 16.56 23.58 10.76
CA TYR A 99 17.79 22.80 10.54
C TYR A 99 18.24 22.77 9.06
N PHE A 100 17.40 23.24 8.12
CA PHE A 100 17.74 23.33 6.70
C PHE A 100 17.04 24.51 6.03
N LYS A 101 17.80 25.24 5.21
CA LYS A 101 17.30 26.30 4.32
C LYS A 101 17.75 25.97 2.91
N PRO A 102 16.83 25.60 1.98
CA PRO A 102 17.22 25.27 0.61
C PRO A 102 17.82 26.49 -0.09
N GLY A 103 18.98 26.29 -0.73
CA GLY A 103 19.67 27.28 -1.56
C GLY A 103 19.21 27.27 -3.01
N ARG A 104 18.54 26.21 -3.43
CA ARG A 104 18.02 26.01 -4.79
C ARG A 104 16.67 25.30 -4.81
N THR A 105 16.02 25.30 -5.95
CA THR A 105 14.83 24.48 -6.23
C THR A 105 15.25 23.06 -6.62
N LEU A 106 14.30 22.13 -6.62
CA LEU A 106 14.47 20.75 -7.08
C LEU A 106 14.99 20.71 -8.52
N ASP A 107 15.96 19.86 -8.75
CA ASP A 107 16.52 19.57 -10.07
C ASP A 107 16.89 18.07 -10.22
N ALA A 108 17.56 17.74 -11.33
CA ALA A 108 17.93 16.37 -11.67
C ALA A 108 18.88 15.72 -10.64
N ASP A 109 19.75 16.48 -9.97
CA ASP A 109 20.68 15.95 -8.98
C ASP A 109 19.96 15.36 -7.78
N ASP A 110 18.79 15.90 -7.40
CA ASP A 110 17.95 15.37 -6.32
C ASP A 110 17.37 14.01 -6.67
N VAL A 111 16.98 13.84 -7.93
CA VAL A 111 16.49 12.55 -8.45
C VAL A 111 17.63 11.54 -8.50
N LEU A 112 18.79 11.93 -9.03
CA LEU A 112 19.99 11.08 -9.07
C LEU A 112 20.36 10.62 -7.66
N PHE A 113 20.49 11.53 -6.71
CA PHE A 113 20.79 11.20 -5.31
C PHE A 113 19.80 10.17 -4.74
N SER A 114 18.50 10.41 -4.94
CA SER A 114 17.44 9.59 -4.36
C SER A 114 17.51 8.15 -4.82
N PHE A 115 17.81 7.91 -6.10
CA PHE A 115 17.89 6.56 -6.66
C PHE A 115 19.29 5.95 -6.54
N GLN A 116 20.36 6.71 -6.81
CA GLN A 116 21.73 6.17 -6.82
C GLN A 116 22.15 5.62 -5.46
N ARG A 117 21.71 6.24 -4.35
CA ARG A 117 22.00 5.72 -3.01
C ARG A 117 21.40 4.34 -2.74
N MET A 118 20.29 3.99 -3.43
CA MET A 118 19.67 2.67 -3.35
C MET A 118 20.31 1.66 -4.29
N LEU A 119 20.70 2.12 -5.49
CA LEU A 119 21.12 1.26 -6.60
C LEU A 119 22.61 0.92 -6.54
N TYR A 120 23.46 1.87 -6.12
CA TYR A 120 24.92 1.72 -6.26
C TYR A 120 25.61 1.53 -4.90
N PRO A 121 26.15 0.30 -4.62
CA PRO A 121 26.85 0.01 -3.36
C PRO A 121 28.05 0.92 -3.08
N ALA A 122 28.65 1.52 -4.12
CA ALA A 122 29.77 2.46 -4.00
C ALA A 122 29.33 3.89 -3.62
N HIS A 123 28.03 4.20 -3.68
CA HIS A 123 27.53 5.53 -3.30
C HIS A 123 27.75 5.78 -1.81
N SER A 124 28.22 6.98 -1.42
CA SER A 124 28.56 7.33 -0.03
C SER A 124 27.39 7.11 0.96
N TRP A 125 26.17 7.31 0.49
CA TRP A 125 24.93 7.11 1.27
C TRP A 125 24.42 5.68 1.32
N HIS A 126 24.95 4.75 0.48
CA HIS A 126 24.39 3.40 0.39
C HIS A 126 24.42 2.65 1.73
N LYS A 127 25.55 2.75 2.47
CA LYS A 127 25.75 2.06 3.74
C LYS A 127 25.12 2.75 4.95
N ILE A 128 24.59 3.98 4.78
CA ILE A 128 23.98 4.76 5.87
C ILE A 128 22.59 4.20 6.18
N ALA A 129 21.90 3.63 5.22
CA ALA A 129 20.62 2.97 5.40
C ALA A 129 20.78 1.66 6.20
N GLN A 130 20.61 1.74 7.52
CA GLN A 130 20.83 0.58 8.43
C GLN A 130 19.90 -0.59 8.16
N SER A 131 18.67 -0.33 7.73
CA SER A 131 17.68 -1.36 7.36
C SER A 131 17.80 -1.83 5.91
N GLY A 132 18.78 -1.30 5.16
CA GLY A 132 18.91 -1.52 3.71
C GLY A 132 17.78 -0.84 2.91
N TYR A 133 17.47 -1.42 1.74
CA TYR A 133 16.50 -0.88 0.78
C TYR A 133 15.50 -1.97 0.38
N PRO A 134 14.54 -2.33 1.26
CA PRO A 134 13.70 -3.52 1.08
C PRO A 134 12.89 -3.50 -0.22
N HIS A 135 12.31 -2.36 -0.61
CA HIS A 135 11.58 -2.26 -1.89
C HIS A 135 12.51 -2.36 -3.10
N ALA A 136 13.65 -1.66 -3.09
CA ALA A 136 14.60 -1.72 -4.20
C ALA A 136 15.12 -3.16 -4.42
N GLN A 137 15.32 -3.91 -3.33
CA GLN A 137 15.76 -5.31 -3.38
C GLN A 137 14.65 -6.25 -3.84
N SER A 138 13.44 -6.14 -3.29
CA SER A 138 12.30 -7.00 -3.65
C SER A 138 11.85 -6.81 -5.10
N LEU A 139 11.93 -5.57 -5.61
CA LEU A 139 11.61 -5.21 -6.99
C LEU A 139 12.79 -5.38 -7.94
N GLN A 140 13.94 -5.83 -7.44
CA GLN A 140 15.17 -6.06 -8.22
C GLN A 140 15.64 -4.81 -9.00
N LEU A 141 15.41 -3.62 -8.46
CA LEU A 141 15.76 -2.37 -9.13
C LEU A 141 17.26 -2.25 -9.49
N PRO A 142 18.23 -2.74 -8.68
CA PRO A 142 19.64 -2.69 -9.04
C PRO A 142 20.00 -3.51 -10.29
N SER A 143 19.21 -4.53 -10.65
CA SER A 143 19.38 -5.30 -11.88
C SER A 143 18.50 -4.80 -13.03
N LEU A 144 17.40 -4.12 -12.72
CA LEU A 144 16.49 -3.55 -13.72
C LEU A 144 17.02 -2.22 -14.26
N ILE A 145 17.49 -1.32 -13.40
CA ILE A 145 17.95 0.02 -13.79
C ILE A 145 19.43 -0.04 -14.11
N LYS A 146 19.75 -0.03 -15.40
CA LYS A 146 21.13 -0.04 -15.91
C LYS A 146 21.86 1.28 -15.67
N GLN A 147 21.15 2.40 -15.85
CA GLN A 147 21.72 3.74 -15.72
C GLN A 147 20.65 4.75 -15.37
N ILE A 148 21.02 5.75 -14.58
CA ILE A 148 20.26 6.96 -14.35
C ILE A 148 21.17 8.17 -14.56
N GLU A 149 20.74 9.16 -15.36
CA GLU A 149 21.56 10.32 -15.71
C GLU A 149 20.73 11.60 -15.80
N ALA A 150 21.34 12.74 -15.46
CA ALA A 150 20.82 14.06 -15.75
C ALA A 150 21.14 14.41 -17.20
N VAL A 151 20.14 14.55 -18.06
CA VAL A 151 20.31 15.03 -19.44
C VAL A 151 20.52 16.54 -19.45
N ASP A 152 19.76 17.24 -18.61
CA ASP A 152 19.89 18.65 -18.26
C ASP A 152 19.35 18.87 -16.83
N PRO A 153 19.40 20.08 -16.25
CA PRO A 153 18.96 20.30 -14.87
C PRO A 153 17.49 19.93 -14.57
N LEU A 154 16.65 19.88 -15.60
CA LEU A 154 15.22 19.52 -15.45
C LEU A 154 14.82 18.29 -16.26
N THR A 155 15.79 17.49 -16.70
CA THR A 155 15.52 16.25 -17.45
C THR A 155 16.34 15.10 -16.92
N VAL A 156 15.65 14.05 -16.46
CA VAL A 156 16.27 12.81 -15.97
C VAL A 156 15.91 11.66 -16.88
N ARG A 157 16.92 10.85 -17.22
CA ARG A 157 16.77 9.64 -18.03
C ARG A 157 17.10 8.41 -17.20
N PHE A 158 16.19 7.44 -17.23
CA PHE A 158 16.43 6.08 -16.77
C PHE A 158 16.61 5.16 -17.99
N THR A 159 17.66 4.38 -17.99
CA THR A 159 17.88 3.30 -18.96
C THR A 159 17.73 1.98 -18.24
N LEU A 160 16.82 1.13 -18.69
CA LEU A 160 16.58 -0.20 -18.14
C LEU A 160 17.45 -1.24 -18.86
N ASP A 161 17.76 -2.34 -18.16
CA ASP A 161 18.45 -3.51 -18.72
C ASP A 161 17.53 -4.30 -19.66
N HIS A 162 16.25 -4.38 -19.30
CA HIS A 162 15.19 -5.01 -20.08
C HIS A 162 13.88 -4.23 -19.93
N ALA A 163 12.97 -4.39 -20.88
CA ALA A 163 11.66 -3.70 -20.82
C ALA A 163 10.86 -4.19 -19.62
N ASP A 164 10.29 -3.24 -18.86
CA ASP A 164 9.42 -3.49 -17.72
C ASP A 164 8.29 -2.47 -17.68
N ALA A 165 7.09 -2.90 -18.07
CA ALA A 165 5.90 -2.04 -18.07
C ALA A 165 5.43 -1.64 -16.66
N THR A 166 5.94 -2.31 -15.61
CA THR A 166 5.63 -1.99 -14.22
C THR A 166 6.53 -0.88 -13.67
N PHE A 167 7.53 -0.43 -14.43
CA PHE A 167 8.49 0.58 -13.97
C PHE A 167 7.81 1.90 -13.57
N LEU A 168 6.90 2.44 -14.40
CA LEU A 168 6.17 3.66 -14.06
C LEU A 168 5.29 3.50 -12.81
N PRO A 169 4.42 2.50 -12.68
CA PRO A 169 3.72 2.22 -11.44
C PRO A 169 4.64 2.08 -10.22
N THR A 170 5.79 1.45 -10.38
CA THR A 170 6.80 1.30 -9.32
C THR A 170 7.33 2.65 -8.85
N LEU A 171 7.55 3.62 -9.74
CA LEU A 171 7.98 4.98 -9.40
C LEU A 171 6.91 5.80 -8.65
N SER A 172 5.66 5.35 -8.58
CA SER A 172 4.61 5.97 -7.76
C SER A 172 4.58 5.47 -6.32
N MET A 173 5.35 4.45 -5.97
CA MET A 173 5.40 3.90 -4.61
C MET A 173 6.17 4.83 -3.66
N GLY A 174 5.85 4.77 -2.36
CA GLY A 174 6.42 5.66 -1.34
C GLY A 174 7.94 5.68 -1.28
N PHE A 175 8.61 4.54 -1.52
CA PHE A 175 10.07 4.45 -1.52
C PHE A 175 10.74 5.27 -2.65
N ALA A 176 10.00 5.56 -3.75
CA ALA A 176 10.50 6.37 -4.86
C ALA A 176 10.40 7.88 -4.60
N SER A 177 10.26 8.29 -3.35
CA SER A 177 10.28 9.70 -2.90
C SER A 177 11.60 10.39 -3.27
N ILE A 178 11.49 11.67 -3.69
CA ILE A 178 12.66 12.47 -4.05
C ILE A 178 13.15 13.27 -2.86
N TYR A 179 14.42 13.14 -2.55
CA TYR A 179 15.13 13.77 -1.43
C TYR A 179 16.03 14.90 -1.93
N SER A 180 16.28 15.89 -1.08
CA SER A 180 17.24 16.96 -1.39
C SER A 180 18.69 16.46 -1.31
N ALA A 181 19.39 16.47 -2.43
CA ALA A 181 20.83 16.20 -2.49
C ALA A 181 21.63 17.26 -1.69
N GLU A 182 21.20 18.53 -1.76
CA GLU A 182 21.82 19.63 -0.98
C GLU A 182 21.74 19.37 0.52
N TYR A 183 20.58 18.93 1.03
CA TYR A 183 20.41 18.59 2.44
C TYR A 183 21.23 17.36 2.83
N ALA A 184 21.25 16.36 2.00
CA ALA A 184 22.07 15.17 2.20
C ALA A 184 23.56 15.53 2.29
N ASP A 185 24.06 16.36 1.39
CA ASP A 185 25.44 16.87 1.42
C ASP A 185 25.75 17.67 2.70
N GLN A 186 24.81 18.51 3.15
CA GLN A 186 24.94 19.22 4.42
C GLN A 186 25.11 18.25 5.59
N LEU A 187 24.27 17.22 5.67
CA LEU A 187 24.33 16.21 6.74
C LEU A 187 25.61 15.38 6.68
N LEU A 188 26.05 15.00 5.49
CA LEU A 188 27.29 14.24 5.31
C LEU A 188 28.51 15.06 5.74
N LYS A 189 28.60 16.33 5.34
CA LYS A 189 29.66 17.26 5.75
C LYS A 189 29.66 17.53 7.26
N ALA A 190 28.47 17.52 7.88
CA ALA A 190 28.33 17.66 9.33
C ALA A 190 28.62 16.37 10.11
N GLY A 191 28.86 15.23 9.44
CA GLY A 191 29.07 13.93 10.07
C GLY A 191 27.83 13.36 10.78
N THR A 192 26.63 13.76 10.36
CA THR A 192 25.35 13.38 10.96
C THR A 192 24.33 12.88 9.93
N PRO A 193 24.71 11.95 9.01
CA PRO A 193 23.83 11.50 7.94
C PRO A 193 22.58 10.75 8.44
N GLU A 194 22.63 10.13 9.62
CA GLU A 194 21.50 9.45 10.27
C GLU A 194 20.33 10.40 10.56
N LYS A 195 20.58 11.71 10.62
CA LYS A 195 19.52 12.73 10.82
C LYS A 195 18.54 12.81 9.67
N LEU A 196 18.87 12.30 8.47
CA LEU A 196 17.91 12.20 7.38
C LEU A 196 16.66 11.39 7.80
N ASN A 197 16.85 10.39 8.67
CA ASN A 197 15.78 9.54 9.18
C ASN A 197 14.97 10.17 10.33
N SER A 198 15.42 11.25 10.95
CA SER A 198 14.76 11.91 12.09
C SER A 198 14.43 13.38 11.88
N GLN A 199 15.06 14.02 10.90
CA GLN A 199 14.85 15.41 10.49
C GLN A 199 14.59 15.47 8.99
N PRO A 200 13.42 14.95 8.52
CA PRO A 200 13.15 14.82 7.10
C PRO A 200 12.95 16.18 6.41
N ILE A 201 13.42 16.26 5.17
CA ILE A 201 13.18 17.37 4.23
C ILE A 201 12.61 16.77 2.95
N GLY A 202 11.49 17.30 2.49
CA GLY A 202 10.84 16.92 1.24
C GLY A 202 10.24 18.12 0.52
N THR A 203 9.43 17.84 -0.48
CA THR A 203 8.69 18.82 -1.30
C THR A 203 7.18 18.76 -1.06
N GLY A 204 6.74 17.88 -0.16
CA GLY A 204 5.33 17.53 0.06
C GLY A 204 4.45 18.64 0.64
N PRO A 205 3.15 18.35 0.80
CA PRO A 205 2.16 19.33 1.24
C PRO A 205 2.36 19.82 2.67
N PHE A 206 3.07 19.06 3.51
CA PHE A 206 3.32 19.45 4.89
C PHE A 206 4.80 19.38 5.24
N VAL A 207 5.22 20.26 6.16
CA VAL A 207 6.58 20.37 6.67
C VAL A 207 6.64 19.71 8.04
N PHE A 208 7.65 18.87 8.27
CA PHE A 208 7.90 18.24 9.56
C PHE A 208 8.17 19.26 10.65
N ASN A 209 7.51 19.10 11.80
CA ASN A 209 7.71 19.97 12.95
C ASN A 209 8.29 19.20 14.15
N ARG A 210 7.64 18.12 14.58
CA ARG A 210 8.04 17.36 15.77
C ARG A 210 7.50 15.95 15.73
N PHE A 211 8.29 14.99 16.21
CA PHE A 211 7.88 13.63 16.51
C PHE A 211 8.17 13.28 17.97
N GLN A 212 7.18 12.74 18.66
CA GLN A 212 7.31 12.11 19.95
C GLN A 212 6.76 10.68 19.78
N LYS A 213 7.67 9.71 19.87
CA LYS A 213 7.35 8.29 19.65
C LYS A 213 6.18 7.88 20.56
N ASP A 214 5.28 7.06 20.00
CA ASP A 214 4.09 6.49 20.64
C ASP A 214 3.09 7.53 21.19
N ALA A 215 3.23 8.80 20.80
CA ALA A 215 2.36 9.88 21.24
C ALA A 215 1.85 10.72 20.06
N VAL A 216 2.74 11.46 19.36
CA VAL A 216 2.29 12.46 18.39
C VAL A 216 3.33 12.78 17.33
N ILE A 217 2.86 13.01 16.10
CA ILE A 217 3.64 13.69 15.05
C ILE A 217 2.92 15.00 14.71
N ARG A 218 3.68 16.08 14.56
CA ARG A 218 3.16 17.40 14.19
C ARG A 218 3.79 17.86 12.90
N TYR A 219 2.96 18.42 12.04
CA TYR A 219 3.37 19.00 10.76
C TYR A 219 2.74 20.39 10.62
N ARG A 220 3.37 21.23 9.80
CA ARG A 220 2.85 22.54 9.39
C ARG A 220 2.51 22.50 7.90
N ALA A 221 1.49 23.22 7.49
CA ALA A 221 1.22 23.37 6.07
C ALA A 221 2.43 23.96 5.34
N ASN A 222 2.78 23.38 4.17
CA ASN A 222 3.82 23.92 3.30
C ASN A 222 3.25 25.12 2.51
N PRO A 223 3.69 26.36 2.79
CA PRO A 223 3.16 27.53 2.09
C PRO A 223 3.59 27.59 0.62
N ASP A 224 4.68 26.90 0.27
CA ASP A 224 5.26 26.87 -1.07
C ASP A 224 4.96 25.56 -1.82
N TYR A 225 3.95 24.79 -1.38
CA TYR A 225 3.61 23.54 -2.05
C TYR A 225 3.16 23.81 -3.49
N PHE A 226 3.79 23.14 -4.44
CA PHE A 226 3.59 23.41 -5.88
C PHE A 226 2.16 23.13 -6.37
N ALA A 227 1.41 22.25 -5.69
CA ALA A 227 0.01 21.96 -6.01
C ALA A 227 -0.99 22.80 -5.19
N GLY A 228 -0.50 23.82 -4.47
CA GLY A 228 -1.30 24.72 -3.65
C GLY A 228 -1.17 24.43 -2.13
N LYS A 229 -1.09 25.49 -1.33
CA LYS A 229 -0.98 25.39 0.12
C LYS A 229 -2.16 24.61 0.71
N PRO A 230 -1.94 23.58 1.57
CA PRO A 230 -3.00 22.90 2.30
C PRO A 230 -3.86 23.87 3.14
N ALA A 231 -5.15 23.57 3.21
CA ALA A 231 -6.10 24.39 3.98
C ALA A 231 -5.97 24.19 5.50
N VAL A 232 -5.50 23.03 5.95
CA VAL A 232 -5.31 22.69 7.38
C VAL A 232 -3.89 23.02 7.84
N ASP A 233 -3.77 23.64 9.02
CA ASP A 233 -2.50 23.92 9.70
C ASP A 233 -2.75 24.11 11.20
N PRO A 234 -2.17 23.28 12.11
CA PRO A 234 -1.31 22.12 11.82
C PRO A 234 -2.07 20.84 11.44
N LEU A 235 -1.37 19.91 10.78
CA LEU A 235 -1.75 18.50 10.72
C LEU A 235 -1.09 17.77 11.90
N VAL A 236 -1.88 16.97 12.63
CA VAL A 236 -1.40 16.24 13.82
C VAL A 236 -1.79 14.76 13.71
N PHE A 237 -0.82 13.86 13.80
CA PHE A 237 -1.08 12.45 13.98
C PHE A 237 -1.02 12.12 15.47
N ALA A 238 -2.18 11.81 16.06
CA ALA A 238 -2.31 11.36 17.44
C ALA A 238 -2.21 9.84 17.49
N ILE A 239 -1.05 9.32 17.88
CA ILE A 239 -0.79 7.88 17.92
C ILE A 239 -1.65 7.26 19.01
N THR A 240 -2.57 6.38 18.64
CA THR A 240 -3.59 5.80 19.50
C THR A 240 -3.81 4.34 19.08
N PRO A 241 -3.04 3.38 19.64
CA PRO A 241 -3.05 1.99 19.16
C PRO A 241 -4.39 1.27 19.31
N ASP A 242 -5.14 1.53 20.38
CA ASP A 242 -6.45 0.90 20.61
C ASP A 242 -7.55 1.54 19.75
N ALA A 243 -8.25 0.73 18.94
CA ALA A 243 -9.29 1.21 18.02
C ALA A 243 -10.51 1.79 18.77
N ASN A 244 -10.90 1.21 19.92
CA ASN A 244 -12.02 1.75 20.70
C ASN A 244 -11.68 3.14 21.23
N VAL A 245 -10.44 3.36 21.68
CA VAL A 245 -9.96 4.67 22.12
C VAL A 245 -9.95 5.66 20.94
N ARG A 246 -9.53 5.24 19.71
CA ARG A 246 -9.63 6.08 18.51
C ARG A 246 -11.08 6.53 18.26
N LEU A 247 -12.05 5.60 18.32
CA LEU A 247 -13.47 5.93 18.15
C LEU A 247 -13.96 6.90 19.23
N GLN A 248 -13.59 6.72 20.50
CA GLN A 248 -13.97 7.64 21.56
C GLN A 248 -13.38 9.04 21.39
N LYS A 249 -12.11 9.15 20.98
CA LYS A 249 -11.49 10.43 20.65
C LYS A 249 -12.20 11.13 19.49
N LEU A 250 -12.56 10.37 18.43
CA LEU A 250 -13.34 10.90 17.32
C LEU A 250 -14.70 11.46 17.77
N LYS A 251 -15.44 10.71 18.61
CA LYS A 251 -16.73 11.15 19.15
C LYS A 251 -16.60 12.43 20.00
N ARG A 252 -15.52 12.56 20.77
CA ARG A 252 -15.25 13.76 21.58
C ARG A 252 -14.60 14.90 20.79
N ASN A 253 -14.44 14.77 19.47
CA ASN A 253 -13.77 15.73 18.61
C ASN A 253 -12.29 16.02 18.97
N GLU A 254 -11.62 15.08 19.65
CA GLU A 254 -10.17 15.13 19.91
C GLU A 254 -9.37 14.74 18.66
N CYS A 255 -9.99 13.96 17.77
CA CYS A 255 -9.54 13.70 16.39
C CYS A 255 -10.71 13.99 15.44
N GLN A 256 -10.42 14.43 14.23
CA GLN A 256 -11.40 14.61 13.16
C GLN A 256 -11.47 13.42 12.22
N ILE A 257 -10.38 12.61 12.17
CA ILE A 257 -10.27 11.36 11.40
C ILE A 257 -9.73 10.28 12.33
N ALA A 258 -10.31 9.08 12.28
CA ALA A 258 -9.80 7.87 12.93
C ALA A 258 -9.55 6.78 11.88
N LEU A 259 -8.29 6.36 11.76
CA LEU A 259 -7.86 5.34 10.81
C LEU A 259 -8.08 3.93 11.37
N SER A 260 -8.16 2.93 10.48
CA SER A 260 -8.23 1.50 10.82
C SER A 260 -9.30 1.15 11.87
N PRO A 261 -10.59 1.51 11.65
CA PRO A 261 -11.67 1.15 12.56
C PRO A 261 -11.95 -0.36 12.53
N LYS A 262 -12.50 -0.89 13.62
CA LYS A 262 -13.01 -2.27 13.65
C LYS A 262 -14.36 -2.37 12.90
N PRO A 263 -14.76 -3.55 12.39
CA PRO A 263 -16.07 -3.73 11.73
C PRO A 263 -17.26 -3.24 12.58
N LEU A 264 -17.27 -3.54 13.87
CA LEU A 264 -18.30 -3.08 14.80
C LEU A 264 -18.32 -1.55 14.97
N ASP A 265 -17.15 -0.89 14.91
CA ASP A 265 -17.04 0.57 14.99
C ASP A 265 -17.62 1.23 13.73
N ILE A 266 -17.41 0.62 12.56
CA ILE A 266 -18.01 1.07 11.29
C ILE A 266 -19.53 1.02 11.37
N ALA A 267 -20.09 -0.10 11.86
CA ALA A 267 -21.55 -0.25 12.04
C ALA A 267 -22.12 0.73 13.06
N ALA A 268 -21.39 1.02 14.14
CA ALA A 268 -21.80 2.01 15.15
C ALA A 268 -21.72 3.44 14.60
N ALA A 269 -20.64 3.79 13.90
CA ALA A 269 -20.45 5.13 13.32
C ALA A 269 -21.49 5.45 12.23
N SER A 270 -21.93 4.47 11.46
CA SER A 270 -22.99 4.65 10.43
C SER A 270 -24.35 5.09 11.02
N LYS A 271 -24.54 4.94 12.33
CA LYS A 271 -25.78 5.36 13.04
C LYS A 271 -25.60 6.70 13.78
N ASP A 272 -24.40 7.23 13.85
CA ASP A 272 -24.08 8.47 14.56
C ASP A 272 -24.11 9.66 13.56
N PRO A 273 -25.06 10.61 13.71
CA PRO A 273 -25.20 11.73 12.77
C PRO A 273 -24.01 12.69 12.76
N ALA A 274 -23.13 12.64 13.76
CA ALA A 274 -21.91 13.45 13.82
C ALA A 274 -20.71 12.80 13.11
N LEU A 275 -20.86 11.55 12.67
CA LEU A 275 -19.78 10.77 12.05
C LEU A 275 -20.12 10.37 10.61
N LYS A 276 -19.09 10.17 9.82
CA LYS A 276 -19.16 9.66 8.46
C LYS A 276 -18.21 8.49 8.31
N VAL A 277 -18.65 7.47 7.60
CA VAL A 277 -17.83 6.32 7.20
C VAL A 277 -17.31 6.56 5.79
N GLU A 278 -16.02 6.79 5.67
CA GLU A 278 -15.32 6.77 4.38
C GLU A 278 -14.84 5.35 4.14
N LYS A 279 -15.15 4.79 2.96
CA LYS A 279 -14.74 3.44 2.59
C LYS A 279 -14.48 3.31 1.10
N THR A 280 -13.56 2.41 0.76
CA THR A 280 -13.26 2.02 -0.61
C THR A 280 -12.89 0.54 -0.65
N GLU A 281 -13.04 -0.10 -1.80
CA GLU A 281 -12.50 -1.43 -2.05
C GLU A 281 -10.98 -1.37 -1.99
N ALA A 282 -10.38 -2.13 -1.05
CA ALA A 282 -8.92 -2.14 -0.90
C ALA A 282 -8.26 -2.90 -2.05
N PHE A 283 -7.09 -2.47 -2.47
CA PHE A 283 -6.28 -3.17 -3.47
C PHE A 283 -5.56 -4.36 -2.83
N MET A 284 -6.36 -5.27 -2.26
CA MET A 284 -5.91 -6.37 -1.42
C MET A 284 -6.72 -7.64 -1.69
N THR A 285 -6.07 -8.80 -1.50
CA THR A 285 -6.73 -10.11 -1.58
C THR A 285 -6.32 -10.98 -0.40
N ALA A 286 -7.30 -11.46 0.35
CA ALA A 286 -7.13 -12.53 1.33
C ALA A 286 -7.34 -13.88 0.64
N PHE A 287 -6.49 -14.85 0.92
CA PHE A 287 -6.52 -16.17 0.30
C PHE A 287 -5.99 -17.26 1.23
N LEU A 288 -6.35 -18.50 0.92
CA LEU A 288 -5.65 -19.68 1.41
C LEU A 288 -4.72 -20.17 0.31
N ALA A 289 -3.41 -20.13 0.52
CA ALA A 289 -2.45 -20.75 -0.38
C ALA A 289 -2.43 -22.26 -0.17
N ILE A 290 -2.40 -23.03 -1.26
CA ILE A 290 -2.36 -24.50 -1.25
C ILE A 290 -1.01 -24.93 -1.82
N ASN A 291 -0.15 -25.51 -0.99
CA ASN A 291 1.20 -25.89 -1.39
C ASN A 291 1.18 -27.09 -2.36
N SER A 292 1.40 -26.82 -3.63
CA SER A 292 1.36 -27.85 -4.69
C SER A 292 2.57 -28.80 -4.69
N GLN A 293 3.55 -28.62 -3.82
CA GLN A 293 4.70 -29.52 -3.69
C GLN A 293 4.47 -30.64 -2.67
N HIS A 294 3.38 -30.57 -1.90
CA HIS A 294 3.05 -31.57 -0.86
C HIS A 294 1.92 -32.50 -1.33
N PRO A 295 2.19 -33.79 -1.59
CA PRO A 295 1.11 -34.74 -1.88
C PRO A 295 0.10 -34.85 -0.71
N PRO A 296 -1.20 -34.96 -0.99
CA PRO A 296 -1.83 -35.06 -2.30
C PRO A 296 -2.25 -33.69 -2.90
N LEU A 297 -1.79 -32.56 -2.33
CA LEU A 297 -2.09 -31.21 -2.80
C LEU A 297 -1.42 -30.88 -4.15
N ASP A 298 -0.53 -31.73 -4.63
CA ASP A 298 0.07 -31.69 -5.97
C ASP A 298 -0.95 -31.90 -7.09
N LYS A 299 -2.07 -32.63 -6.80
CA LYS A 299 -3.17 -32.90 -7.73
C LYS A 299 -4.14 -31.72 -7.82
N ALA A 300 -4.41 -31.21 -9.02
CA ALA A 300 -5.35 -30.11 -9.23
C ALA A 300 -6.77 -30.45 -8.73
N GLU A 301 -7.22 -31.70 -8.93
CA GLU A 301 -8.51 -32.18 -8.46
C GLU A 301 -8.67 -32.05 -6.93
N VAL A 302 -7.61 -32.30 -6.17
CA VAL A 302 -7.62 -32.15 -4.70
C VAL A 302 -7.75 -30.67 -4.32
N ARG A 303 -7.00 -29.78 -4.97
CA ARG A 303 -7.09 -28.34 -4.72
C ARG A 303 -8.46 -27.77 -5.12
N GLN A 304 -9.03 -28.24 -6.21
CA GLN A 304 -10.40 -27.89 -6.64
C GLN A 304 -11.43 -28.41 -5.62
N ALA A 305 -11.27 -29.62 -5.10
CA ALA A 305 -12.14 -30.18 -4.07
C ALA A 305 -12.11 -29.34 -2.78
N ILE A 306 -10.95 -28.86 -2.35
CA ILE A 306 -10.80 -27.94 -1.20
C ILE A 306 -11.59 -26.64 -1.46
N ASN A 307 -11.48 -26.06 -2.65
CA ASN A 307 -12.22 -24.86 -3.02
C ASN A 307 -13.73 -25.07 -2.98
N LEU A 308 -14.22 -26.22 -3.51
CA LEU A 308 -15.64 -26.57 -3.56
C LEU A 308 -16.21 -26.98 -2.20
N ALA A 309 -15.38 -27.46 -1.28
CA ALA A 309 -15.82 -27.85 0.05
C ALA A 309 -16.09 -26.65 0.97
N PHE A 310 -15.49 -25.49 0.70
CA PHE A 310 -15.51 -24.33 1.57
C PHE A 310 -16.75 -23.44 1.37
N ASP A 311 -17.46 -23.14 2.47
CA ASP A 311 -18.58 -22.19 2.50
C ASP A 311 -18.05 -20.75 2.69
N LYS A 312 -17.72 -20.12 1.55
CA LYS A 312 -17.18 -18.75 1.51
C LYS A 312 -18.16 -17.72 2.06
N ASP A 313 -19.45 -17.86 1.85
CA ASP A 313 -20.44 -16.89 2.30
C ASP A 313 -20.55 -16.87 3.83
N SER A 314 -20.59 -18.04 4.46
CA SER A 314 -20.55 -18.19 5.91
C SER A 314 -19.25 -17.63 6.49
N TYR A 315 -18.12 -17.89 5.84
CA TYR A 315 -16.81 -17.33 6.24
C TYR A 315 -16.79 -15.80 6.18
N LEU A 316 -17.22 -15.20 5.08
CA LEU A 316 -17.26 -13.74 4.93
C LEU A 316 -18.14 -13.08 6.00
N LYS A 317 -19.31 -13.67 6.24
CA LYS A 317 -20.25 -13.18 7.26
C LYS A 317 -19.65 -13.25 8.66
N ALA A 318 -18.97 -14.34 9.01
CA ALA A 318 -18.46 -14.57 10.37
C ALA A 318 -17.13 -13.88 10.64
N VAL A 319 -16.24 -13.79 9.63
CA VAL A 319 -14.87 -13.27 9.81
C VAL A 319 -14.76 -11.80 9.43
N PHE A 320 -15.42 -11.38 8.34
CA PHE A 320 -15.34 -10.00 7.84
C PHE A 320 -16.53 -9.10 8.22
N GLU A 321 -17.64 -9.66 8.71
CA GLU A 321 -18.78 -8.89 9.25
C GLU A 321 -19.26 -7.77 8.29
N GLY A 322 -19.25 -8.04 6.97
CA GLY A 322 -19.67 -7.08 5.94
C GLY A 322 -18.59 -6.07 5.50
N THR A 323 -17.34 -6.26 5.93
CA THR A 323 -16.20 -5.41 5.53
C THR A 323 -15.36 -5.99 4.40
N ALA A 324 -15.90 -6.93 3.63
CA ALA A 324 -15.26 -7.50 2.45
C ALA A 324 -16.29 -8.01 1.46
N ILE A 325 -15.87 -8.16 0.20
CA ILE A 325 -16.59 -8.89 -0.84
C ILE A 325 -15.91 -10.22 -1.14
N ALA A 326 -16.64 -11.18 -1.72
CA ALA A 326 -16.11 -12.48 -2.09
C ALA A 326 -15.02 -12.34 -3.17
N ALA A 327 -13.86 -12.97 -2.96
CA ALA A 327 -12.82 -13.05 -3.96
C ALA A 327 -13.04 -14.27 -4.87
N ASN A 328 -12.89 -14.07 -6.20
CA ASN A 328 -12.90 -15.12 -7.20
C ASN A 328 -11.58 -15.25 -7.98
N GLY A 329 -10.70 -14.28 -7.83
CA GLY A 329 -9.41 -14.22 -8.52
C GLY A 329 -8.29 -13.74 -7.60
N PRO A 330 -7.07 -13.58 -8.15
CA PRO A 330 -5.91 -13.22 -7.38
C PRO A 330 -5.87 -11.75 -6.94
N TYR A 331 -6.66 -10.87 -7.55
CA TYR A 331 -6.72 -9.45 -7.22
C TYR A 331 -8.15 -8.88 -7.36
N PRO A 332 -8.44 -7.70 -6.76
CA PRO A 332 -9.80 -7.21 -6.64
C PRO A 332 -10.39 -6.67 -7.95
N PRO A 333 -11.73 -6.55 -8.05
CA PRO A 333 -12.44 -6.11 -9.26
C PRO A 333 -12.12 -4.70 -9.74
N ASN A 334 -11.62 -3.81 -8.87
CA ASN A 334 -11.17 -2.48 -9.22
C ASN A 334 -9.82 -2.46 -9.99
N THR A 335 -9.25 -3.64 -10.29
CA THR A 335 -8.02 -3.78 -11.08
C THR A 335 -8.36 -3.78 -12.57
N TRP A 336 -7.65 -2.98 -13.37
CA TRP A 336 -7.96 -2.75 -14.79
C TRP A 336 -7.92 -4.02 -15.69
N SER A 337 -7.26 -5.10 -15.24
CA SER A 337 -7.19 -6.40 -15.96
C SER A 337 -8.03 -7.50 -15.31
N TYR A 338 -8.93 -7.14 -14.38
CA TYR A 338 -9.74 -8.14 -13.68
C TYR A 338 -10.59 -8.99 -14.66
N ALA A 339 -10.52 -10.32 -14.53
CA ALA A 339 -11.28 -11.25 -15.33
C ALA A 339 -12.68 -11.44 -14.72
N LYS A 340 -13.66 -10.65 -15.22
CA LYS A 340 -15.03 -10.62 -14.67
C LYS A 340 -15.80 -11.93 -14.82
N ASP A 341 -15.44 -12.71 -15.85
CA ASP A 341 -16.19 -13.93 -16.24
C ASP A 341 -15.64 -15.21 -15.58
N LEU A 342 -14.72 -15.09 -14.63
CA LEU A 342 -14.24 -16.25 -13.86
C LEU A 342 -15.37 -16.81 -12.99
N PRO A 343 -15.73 -18.10 -13.16
CA PRO A 343 -16.91 -18.67 -12.51
C PRO A 343 -16.76 -18.86 -10.99
N GLY A 344 -15.54 -18.77 -10.46
CA GLY A 344 -15.25 -19.08 -9.07
C GLY A 344 -15.49 -20.56 -8.72
N TYR A 345 -15.55 -20.85 -7.43
CA TYR A 345 -15.84 -22.18 -6.89
C TYR A 345 -17.02 -22.05 -5.89
N PRO A 346 -18.28 -22.07 -6.37
CA PRO A 346 -19.42 -22.10 -5.45
C PRO A 346 -19.41 -23.41 -4.66
N ALA A 347 -19.70 -23.33 -3.37
CA ALA A 347 -19.68 -24.49 -2.46
C ALA A 347 -20.54 -25.65 -2.99
N ASN A 348 -19.94 -26.84 -3.13
CA ASN A 348 -20.58 -28.02 -3.61
C ASN A 348 -19.88 -29.30 -3.11
N LEU A 349 -20.37 -29.83 -2.01
CA LEU A 349 -19.78 -31.00 -1.34
C LEU A 349 -19.77 -32.27 -2.20
N ASP A 350 -20.80 -32.47 -3.04
CA ASP A 350 -20.88 -33.68 -3.87
C ASP A 350 -19.85 -33.66 -4.99
N LYS A 351 -19.65 -32.48 -5.64
CA LYS A 351 -18.57 -32.30 -6.61
C LYS A 351 -17.18 -32.41 -5.94
N ALA A 352 -17.02 -31.88 -4.72
CA ALA A 352 -15.79 -32.03 -3.97
C ALA A 352 -15.44 -33.50 -3.70
N ARG A 353 -16.40 -34.29 -3.23
CA ARG A 353 -16.24 -35.75 -3.02
C ARG A 353 -15.91 -36.48 -4.31
N ALA A 354 -16.60 -36.16 -5.41
CA ALA A 354 -16.35 -36.78 -6.71
C ALA A 354 -14.92 -36.50 -7.23
N LEU A 355 -14.37 -35.29 -6.98
CA LEU A 355 -13.00 -34.96 -7.34
C LEU A 355 -11.97 -35.68 -6.46
N LEU A 356 -12.23 -35.83 -5.16
CA LEU A 356 -11.39 -36.62 -4.26
C LEU A 356 -11.42 -38.12 -4.65
N ASP A 357 -12.56 -38.68 -5.00
CA ASP A 357 -12.68 -40.06 -5.49
C ASP A 357 -11.89 -40.26 -6.79
N LYS A 358 -12.03 -39.35 -7.75
CA LYS A 358 -11.24 -39.32 -9.00
C LYS A 358 -9.73 -39.27 -8.72
N ALA A 359 -9.30 -38.54 -7.68
CA ALA A 359 -7.91 -38.45 -7.26
C ALA A 359 -7.40 -39.68 -6.49
N GLY A 360 -8.27 -40.70 -6.24
CA GLY A 360 -7.95 -41.88 -5.46
C GLY A 360 -7.96 -41.65 -3.93
N LEU A 361 -8.73 -40.68 -3.46
CA LEU A 361 -8.78 -40.23 -2.07
C LEU A 361 -10.21 -40.30 -1.51
N LYS A 362 -10.97 -41.34 -1.86
CA LYS A 362 -12.35 -41.53 -1.43
C LYS A 362 -12.51 -41.48 0.10
N ASP A 363 -11.53 -42.01 0.83
CA ASP A 363 -11.52 -42.04 2.30
C ASP A 363 -10.96 -40.77 2.92
N GLY A 364 -10.64 -39.75 2.12
CA GLY A 364 -10.03 -38.49 2.53
C GLY A 364 -8.52 -38.60 2.77
N PHE A 365 -7.99 -37.61 3.41
CA PHE A 365 -6.56 -37.52 3.79
C PHE A 365 -6.35 -36.53 4.96
N SER A 366 -5.13 -36.51 5.52
CA SER A 366 -4.76 -35.57 6.59
C SER A 366 -3.88 -34.44 6.05
N THR A 367 -4.08 -33.23 6.56
CA THR A 367 -3.31 -32.02 6.18
C THR A 367 -3.21 -31.05 7.35
N THR A 368 -2.51 -29.92 7.16
CA THR A 368 -2.36 -28.86 8.15
C THR A 368 -2.90 -27.53 7.63
N ILE A 369 -3.57 -26.74 8.49
CA ILE A 369 -3.98 -25.37 8.23
C ILE A 369 -3.12 -24.44 9.07
N TRP A 370 -2.31 -23.60 8.44
CA TRP A 370 -1.45 -22.65 9.11
C TRP A 370 -2.10 -21.29 9.17
N THR A 371 -2.06 -20.65 10.33
CA THR A 371 -2.58 -19.32 10.57
C THR A 371 -1.78 -18.61 11.65
N ARG A 372 -2.01 -17.30 11.82
CA ARG A 372 -1.37 -16.47 12.85
C ARG A 372 -2.35 -16.16 13.99
N PRO A 373 -1.84 -15.80 15.20
CA PRO A 373 -2.72 -15.50 16.33
C PRO A 373 -3.44 -14.15 16.22
N GLN A 374 -2.79 -13.12 15.61
CA GLN A 374 -3.36 -11.76 15.54
C GLN A 374 -4.16 -11.53 14.26
N GLY A 375 -5.28 -10.83 14.38
CA GLY A 375 -6.09 -10.36 13.26
C GLY A 375 -5.42 -9.26 12.44
N SER A 376 -5.88 -9.08 11.20
CA SER A 376 -5.50 -7.99 10.30
C SER A 376 -6.65 -7.65 9.38
N LEU A 377 -6.50 -6.59 8.57
CA LEU A 377 -7.46 -6.26 7.52
C LEU A 377 -7.69 -7.43 6.55
N LEU A 378 -6.63 -8.20 6.24
CA LEU A 378 -6.68 -9.37 5.35
C LEU A 378 -7.24 -10.63 6.01
N ASN A 379 -7.30 -10.71 7.32
CA ASN A 379 -7.93 -11.78 8.09
C ASN A 379 -8.26 -11.27 9.50
N PRO A 380 -9.45 -10.67 9.70
CA PRO A 380 -9.82 -10.06 10.98
C PRO A 380 -9.88 -11.05 12.15
N ASN A 381 -10.24 -12.30 11.90
CA ASN A 381 -10.33 -13.34 12.91
C ASN A 381 -9.69 -14.66 12.43
N PRO A 382 -8.33 -14.78 12.53
CA PRO A 382 -7.62 -15.94 11.97
C PRO A 382 -8.02 -17.28 12.58
N SER A 383 -8.30 -17.31 13.89
CA SER A 383 -8.70 -18.52 14.61
C SER A 383 -10.06 -19.03 14.12
N LEU A 384 -11.04 -18.14 14.04
CA LEU A 384 -12.38 -18.49 13.54
C LEU A 384 -12.33 -18.95 12.07
N GLY A 385 -11.57 -18.24 11.23
CA GLY A 385 -11.39 -18.60 9.83
C GLY A 385 -10.81 -20.00 9.65
N ALA A 386 -9.80 -20.36 10.43
CA ALA A 386 -9.22 -21.70 10.39
C ALA A 386 -10.19 -22.79 10.86
N GLN A 387 -10.98 -22.52 11.90
CA GLN A 387 -11.99 -23.47 12.42
C GLN A 387 -13.12 -23.71 11.42
N LEU A 388 -13.59 -22.66 10.73
CA LEU A 388 -14.60 -22.79 9.67
C LEU A 388 -14.08 -23.64 8.52
N LEU A 389 -12.86 -23.38 8.04
CA LEU A 389 -12.24 -24.18 7.00
C LEU A 389 -12.07 -25.66 7.45
N GLN A 390 -11.58 -25.90 8.66
CA GLN A 390 -11.42 -27.26 9.22
C GLN A 390 -12.76 -28.01 9.23
N ALA A 391 -13.83 -27.35 9.67
CA ALA A 391 -15.16 -27.95 9.74
C ALA A 391 -15.71 -28.28 8.33
N ASP A 392 -15.48 -27.42 7.35
CA ASP A 392 -15.94 -27.66 5.98
C ASP A 392 -15.15 -28.79 5.30
N LEU A 393 -13.85 -28.83 5.48
CA LEU A 393 -12.99 -29.88 4.95
C LEU A 393 -13.35 -31.27 5.53
N ALA A 394 -13.72 -31.32 6.80
CA ALA A 394 -14.17 -32.55 7.46
C ALA A 394 -15.43 -33.18 6.81
N LYS A 395 -16.32 -32.35 6.24
CA LYS A 395 -17.54 -32.82 5.53
C LYS A 395 -17.23 -33.65 4.29
N VAL A 396 -16.02 -33.52 3.74
CA VAL A 396 -15.56 -34.29 2.56
C VAL A 396 -14.41 -35.25 2.91
N GLY A 397 -14.20 -35.56 4.20
CA GLY A 397 -13.23 -36.56 4.66
C GLY A 397 -11.81 -36.03 4.83
N ILE A 398 -11.54 -34.71 4.63
CA ILE A 398 -10.22 -34.14 4.83
C ILE A 398 -10.05 -33.77 6.32
N LYS A 399 -9.06 -34.38 6.98
CA LYS A 399 -8.72 -34.15 8.40
C LYS A 399 -7.63 -33.10 8.48
N ALA A 400 -7.96 -31.88 8.88
CA ALA A 400 -7.03 -30.77 8.96
C ALA A 400 -6.66 -30.46 10.41
N GLU A 401 -5.36 -30.36 10.72
CA GLU A 401 -4.82 -29.88 11.99
C GLU A 401 -4.55 -28.38 11.90
N ILE A 402 -5.09 -27.57 12.82
CA ILE A 402 -4.83 -26.12 12.85
C ILE A 402 -3.52 -25.86 13.59
N ARG A 403 -2.61 -25.14 12.95
CA ARG A 403 -1.33 -24.67 13.51
C ARG A 403 -1.32 -23.15 13.59
N VAL A 404 -1.35 -22.62 14.80
CA VAL A 404 -1.25 -21.18 15.06
C VAL A 404 0.22 -20.85 15.30
N ILE A 405 0.82 -20.04 14.43
CA ILE A 405 2.25 -19.75 14.42
C ILE A 405 2.43 -18.22 14.47
N GLU A 406 3.39 -17.76 15.30
CA GLU A 406 3.75 -16.35 15.37
C GLU A 406 4.18 -15.84 13.98
N TRP A 407 3.85 -14.56 13.69
CA TRP A 407 3.94 -14.01 12.34
C TRP A 407 5.33 -14.12 11.70
N GLY A 408 6.39 -13.73 12.41
CA GLY A 408 7.75 -13.79 11.87
C GLY A 408 8.19 -15.21 11.56
N GLU A 409 7.89 -16.15 12.46
CA GLU A 409 8.19 -17.58 12.29
C GLU A 409 7.31 -18.20 11.18
N LEU A 410 6.03 -17.82 11.11
CA LEU A 410 5.13 -18.27 10.07
C LEU A 410 5.66 -17.89 8.68
N ILE A 411 6.06 -16.63 8.48
CA ILE A 411 6.62 -16.15 7.20
C ILE A 411 7.92 -16.87 6.88
N ARG A 412 8.83 -17.02 7.83
CA ARG A 412 10.10 -17.73 7.63
C ARG A 412 9.88 -19.15 7.14
N ARG A 413 9.03 -19.91 7.83
CA ARG A 413 8.72 -21.31 7.53
C ARG A 413 7.90 -21.46 6.24
N ALA A 414 6.94 -20.56 6.01
CA ALA A 414 6.15 -20.56 4.78
C ALA A 414 7.01 -20.27 3.53
N LYS A 415 7.99 -19.36 3.64
CA LYS A 415 9.00 -19.13 2.58
C LYS A 415 9.86 -20.36 2.31
N ALA A 416 10.13 -21.17 3.32
CA ALA A 416 10.81 -22.46 3.16
C ALA A 416 9.91 -23.55 2.55
N GLY A 417 8.57 -23.30 2.44
CA GLY A 417 7.61 -24.24 1.86
C GLY A 417 7.15 -25.35 2.82
N GLU A 418 7.23 -25.14 4.13
CA GLU A 418 6.89 -26.16 5.13
C GLU A 418 5.38 -26.35 5.35
N HIS A 419 4.54 -25.44 4.89
CA HIS A 419 3.08 -25.45 5.06
C HIS A 419 2.38 -26.34 4.02
N ASP A 420 1.20 -26.84 4.38
CA ASP A 420 0.26 -27.44 3.42
C ASP A 420 -0.76 -26.39 2.95
N LEU A 421 -1.63 -25.95 3.87
CA LEU A 421 -2.63 -24.89 3.65
C LEU A 421 -2.27 -23.68 4.51
N LEU A 422 -2.19 -22.50 3.93
CA LEU A 422 -1.73 -21.29 4.62
C LEU A 422 -2.70 -20.12 4.42
N PHE A 423 -3.32 -19.64 5.50
CA PHE A 423 -4.03 -18.36 5.48
C PHE A 423 -3.06 -17.21 5.29
N MET A 424 -3.22 -16.49 4.19
CA MET A 424 -2.36 -15.40 3.79
C MET A 424 -3.19 -14.29 3.11
N GLY A 425 -2.52 -13.24 2.72
CA GLY A 425 -3.08 -12.18 1.90
C GLY A 425 -1.97 -11.38 1.24
N TRP A 426 -2.35 -10.64 0.23
CA TRP A 426 -1.47 -9.72 -0.47
C TRP A 426 -2.12 -8.36 -0.57
N ALA A 427 -1.36 -7.32 -0.25
CA ALA A 427 -1.70 -5.93 -0.49
C ALA A 427 -0.89 -5.43 -1.69
N GLY A 428 -1.55 -4.88 -2.69
CA GLY A 428 -0.87 -4.27 -3.80
C GLY A 428 -0.32 -2.90 -3.42
N ASP A 429 0.94 -2.65 -3.78
CA ASP A 429 1.67 -1.43 -3.44
C ASP A 429 1.51 -0.33 -4.49
N ASN A 430 1.10 -0.72 -5.70
CA ASN A 430 0.80 0.15 -6.83
C ASN A 430 -0.44 -0.37 -7.57
N GLY A 431 -0.93 0.33 -8.56
CA GLY A 431 -2.14 -0.06 -9.30
C GLY A 431 -1.92 -1.07 -10.41
N ASP A 432 -0.73 -1.66 -10.54
CA ASP A 432 -0.43 -2.63 -11.59
C ASP A 432 -0.81 -4.05 -11.16
N PRO A 433 -1.55 -4.82 -11.99
CA PRO A 433 -1.88 -6.22 -11.71
C PRO A 433 -0.68 -7.12 -11.50
N ASP A 434 0.47 -6.80 -12.12
CA ASP A 434 1.70 -7.57 -11.96
C ASP A 434 2.16 -7.64 -10.51
N ASN A 435 1.82 -6.62 -9.70
CA ASN A 435 2.12 -6.60 -8.27
C ASN A 435 1.47 -7.77 -7.49
N PHE A 436 0.43 -8.39 -8.04
CA PHE A 436 -0.16 -9.63 -7.54
C PHE A 436 0.39 -10.87 -8.25
N LEU A 437 0.65 -10.78 -9.57
CA LEU A 437 0.95 -11.96 -10.36
C LEU A 437 2.40 -12.41 -10.23
N SER A 438 3.37 -11.53 -10.49
CA SER A 438 4.80 -11.89 -10.43
C SER A 438 5.23 -12.39 -9.04
N PRO A 439 4.96 -11.70 -7.92
CA PRO A 439 5.42 -12.16 -6.60
C PRO A 439 4.71 -13.39 -6.07
N GLN A 440 3.49 -13.70 -6.56
CA GLN A 440 2.68 -14.79 -6.03
C GLN A 440 2.62 -16.04 -6.91
N PHE A 441 2.91 -15.90 -8.22
CA PHE A 441 2.69 -17.01 -9.16
C PHE A 441 3.84 -17.24 -10.15
N ALA A 442 4.79 -16.30 -10.31
CA ALA A 442 5.95 -16.54 -11.16
C ALA A 442 6.83 -17.66 -10.62
N CYS A 443 7.49 -18.42 -11.50
CA CYS A 443 8.43 -19.48 -11.13
C CYS A 443 9.59 -18.97 -10.29
N ALA A 444 10.12 -17.78 -10.58
CA ALA A 444 11.17 -17.13 -9.80
C ALA A 444 10.73 -16.87 -8.33
N ALA A 445 9.46 -16.60 -8.11
CA ALA A 445 8.90 -16.34 -6.79
C ALA A 445 8.83 -17.60 -5.88
N VAL A 446 8.90 -18.79 -6.45
CA VAL A 446 9.07 -20.04 -5.68
C VAL A 446 10.42 -20.02 -4.95
N LYS A 447 11.48 -19.55 -5.60
CA LYS A 447 12.84 -19.47 -5.00
C LYS A 447 12.93 -18.34 -3.97
N SER A 448 12.34 -17.18 -4.23
CA SER A 448 12.30 -16.06 -3.27
C SER A 448 11.36 -16.34 -2.08
N GLY A 449 10.48 -17.34 -2.21
CA GLY A 449 9.58 -17.81 -1.15
C GLY A 449 8.28 -17.01 -1.01
N THR A 450 7.94 -16.14 -1.96
CA THR A 450 6.67 -15.37 -1.92
C THR A 450 5.53 -16.07 -2.68
N ASN A 451 5.83 -16.98 -3.61
CA ASN A 451 4.85 -17.88 -4.20
C ASN A 451 4.50 -19.00 -3.20
N PHE A 452 3.55 -18.74 -2.33
CA PHE A 452 3.13 -19.69 -1.27
C PHE A 452 2.35 -20.90 -1.82
N ALA A 453 1.82 -20.86 -3.04
CA ALA A 453 1.30 -22.04 -3.71
C ALA A 453 2.41 -23.01 -4.16
N ARG A 454 3.67 -22.55 -4.17
CA ARG A 454 4.85 -23.32 -4.58
C ARG A 454 4.73 -23.93 -5.97
N TYR A 455 3.88 -23.33 -6.80
CA TYR A 455 3.57 -23.80 -8.15
C TYR A 455 4.41 -23.08 -9.18
N CYS A 456 5.02 -23.84 -10.08
CA CYS A 456 5.76 -23.32 -11.23
C CYS A 456 5.29 -24.03 -12.50
N ASP A 457 4.71 -23.27 -13.40
CA ASP A 457 4.21 -23.72 -14.71
C ASP A 457 4.72 -22.77 -15.79
N GLN A 458 5.36 -23.31 -16.81
CA GLN A 458 5.99 -22.54 -17.88
C GLN A 458 4.98 -21.66 -18.64
N ARG A 459 3.77 -22.12 -18.87
CA ARG A 459 2.73 -21.36 -19.58
C ARG A 459 2.25 -20.18 -18.74
N LEU A 460 2.02 -20.39 -17.44
CA LEU A 460 1.65 -19.32 -16.52
C LEU A 460 2.77 -18.27 -16.42
N ASP A 461 4.00 -18.73 -16.27
CA ASP A 461 5.18 -17.86 -16.15
C ASP A 461 5.40 -17.01 -17.42
N GLN A 462 5.19 -17.60 -18.61
CA GLN A 462 5.24 -16.88 -19.90
C GLN A 462 4.16 -15.80 -20.00
N LEU A 463 2.92 -16.08 -19.58
CA LEU A 463 1.83 -15.09 -19.60
C LEU A 463 2.14 -13.90 -18.68
N ILE A 464 2.65 -14.18 -17.47
CA ILE A 464 3.03 -13.15 -16.49
C ILE A 464 4.19 -12.32 -17.05
N SER A 465 5.26 -12.96 -17.52
CA SER A 465 6.43 -12.29 -18.06
C SER A 465 6.12 -11.46 -19.31
N ALA A 466 5.32 -11.99 -20.25
CA ALA A 466 4.88 -11.26 -21.43
C ALA A 466 4.03 -10.03 -21.05
N GLY A 467 3.15 -10.15 -20.04
CA GLY A 467 2.39 -9.03 -19.51
C GLY A 467 3.27 -7.96 -18.85
N LYS A 468 4.36 -8.36 -18.20
CA LYS A 468 5.31 -7.47 -17.56
C LYS A 468 6.17 -6.70 -18.57
N THR A 469 6.55 -7.32 -19.69
CA THR A 469 7.45 -6.73 -20.69
C THR A 469 6.72 -5.98 -21.81
N THR A 470 5.41 -6.10 -21.93
CA THR A 470 4.58 -5.44 -22.95
C THR A 470 4.09 -4.08 -22.44
N THR A 471 4.22 -3.02 -23.25
CA THR A 471 3.79 -1.66 -22.89
C THR A 471 2.32 -1.36 -23.20
N ASP A 472 1.70 -2.09 -24.15
CA ASP A 472 0.28 -1.95 -24.49
C ASP A 472 -0.64 -2.53 -23.41
N GLN A 473 -1.37 -1.67 -22.72
CA GLN A 473 -2.26 -2.04 -21.63
C GLN A 473 -3.36 -3.03 -22.04
N SER A 474 -3.86 -2.96 -23.27
CA SER A 474 -4.90 -3.86 -23.76
C SER A 474 -4.36 -5.27 -24.00
N VAL A 475 -3.13 -5.39 -24.49
CA VAL A 475 -2.41 -6.66 -24.63
C VAL A 475 -2.11 -7.24 -23.25
N ARG A 476 -1.58 -6.42 -22.33
CA ARG A 476 -1.33 -6.81 -20.94
C ARG A 476 -2.60 -7.33 -20.27
N SER A 477 -3.73 -6.64 -20.47
CA SER A 477 -5.02 -7.05 -19.90
C SER A 477 -5.42 -8.45 -20.34
N ARG A 478 -5.31 -8.75 -21.64
CA ARG A 478 -5.61 -10.09 -22.15
C ARG A 478 -4.69 -11.17 -21.60
N LEU A 479 -3.39 -10.91 -21.51
CA LEU A 479 -2.40 -11.84 -20.96
C LEU A 479 -2.69 -12.15 -19.48
N TYR A 480 -2.96 -11.12 -18.69
CA TYR A 480 -3.27 -11.28 -17.27
C TYR A 480 -4.62 -11.93 -17.01
N GLN A 481 -5.62 -11.72 -17.88
CA GLN A 481 -6.89 -12.46 -17.81
C GLN A 481 -6.69 -13.95 -18.10
N GLN A 482 -5.84 -14.31 -19.06
CA GLN A 482 -5.47 -15.71 -19.32
C GLN A 482 -4.72 -16.32 -18.12
N ALA A 483 -3.78 -15.56 -17.50
CA ALA A 483 -3.08 -16.01 -16.31
C ALA A 483 -4.07 -16.29 -15.15
N GLN A 484 -5.04 -15.40 -14.91
CA GLN A 484 -6.09 -15.60 -13.90
C GLN A 484 -6.91 -16.87 -14.17
N GLY A 485 -7.24 -17.14 -15.44
CA GLY A 485 -7.93 -18.36 -15.85
C GLY A 485 -7.14 -19.62 -15.49
N LEU A 486 -5.84 -19.65 -15.74
CA LEU A 486 -4.96 -20.77 -15.36
C LEU A 486 -4.83 -20.91 -13.84
N ILE A 487 -4.64 -19.81 -13.10
CA ILE A 487 -4.58 -19.81 -11.64
C ILE A 487 -5.84 -20.43 -11.04
N GLN A 488 -7.00 -20.05 -11.56
CA GLN A 488 -8.28 -20.62 -11.13
C GLN A 488 -8.42 -22.09 -11.53
N GLN A 489 -8.14 -22.44 -12.79
CA GLN A 489 -8.23 -23.83 -13.26
C GLN A 489 -7.35 -24.78 -12.44
N GLN A 490 -6.17 -24.33 -12.06
CA GLN A 490 -5.24 -25.09 -11.23
C GLN A 490 -5.56 -25.03 -9.73
N ALA A 491 -6.52 -24.18 -9.33
CA ALA A 491 -6.93 -23.95 -7.95
C ALA A 491 -5.72 -23.71 -7.02
N LEU A 492 -4.81 -22.82 -7.44
CA LEU A 492 -3.56 -22.55 -6.72
C LEU A 492 -3.81 -21.87 -5.36
N TRP A 493 -4.87 -21.09 -5.29
CA TRP A 493 -5.43 -20.52 -4.08
C TRP A 493 -6.88 -20.95 -3.89
N LEU A 494 -7.35 -20.88 -2.67
CA LEU A 494 -8.76 -20.62 -2.36
C LEU A 494 -8.87 -19.11 -2.14
N PRO A 495 -9.32 -18.31 -3.13
CA PRO A 495 -9.54 -16.89 -2.94
C PRO A 495 -10.66 -16.67 -1.92
N LEU A 496 -10.41 -15.87 -0.88
CA LEU A 496 -11.33 -15.70 0.24
C LEU A 496 -12.12 -14.40 0.12
N ALA A 497 -11.41 -13.27 0.17
CA ALA A 497 -12.03 -11.98 0.32
C ALA A 497 -11.20 -10.85 -0.33
N HIS A 498 -11.90 -9.81 -0.83
CA HIS A 498 -11.32 -8.51 -1.07
C HIS A 498 -11.82 -7.55 0.03
N PRO A 499 -10.95 -7.13 0.97
CA PRO A 499 -11.34 -6.27 2.08
C PRO A 499 -11.76 -4.88 1.64
N THR A 500 -12.56 -4.21 2.45
CA THR A 500 -12.87 -2.80 2.33
C THR A 500 -11.96 -2.00 3.27
N ALA A 501 -11.16 -1.09 2.72
CA ALA A 501 -10.46 -0.10 3.52
C ALA A 501 -11.46 0.95 4.03
N ALA A 502 -11.36 1.33 5.29
CA ALA A 502 -12.27 2.29 5.90
C ALA A 502 -11.54 3.23 6.86
N ALA A 503 -12.09 4.44 6.98
CA ALA A 503 -11.78 5.39 8.03
C ALA A 503 -13.08 6.02 8.55
N LEU A 504 -13.06 6.47 9.78
CA LEU A 504 -14.18 7.23 10.35
C LEU A 504 -13.79 8.71 10.42
N THR A 505 -14.68 9.59 9.99
CA THR A 505 -14.46 11.04 10.03
C THR A 505 -15.60 11.74 10.76
N ARG A 506 -15.33 12.94 11.28
CA ARG A 506 -16.38 13.88 11.63
C ARG A 506 -17.06 14.35 10.36
N THR A 507 -18.38 14.64 10.43
CA THR A 507 -19.15 15.18 9.29
C THR A 507 -18.64 16.54 8.82
N THR A 508 -17.92 17.27 9.67
CA THR A 508 -17.27 18.55 9.35
C THR A 508 -16.00 18.39 8.49
N VAL A 509 -15.47 17.18 8.30
CA VAL A 509 -14.29 16.94 7.44
C VAL A 509 -14.74 16.86 5.99
N GLU A 510 -14.17 17.71 5.17
CA GLU A 510 -14.40 17.75 3.72
C GLU A 510 -13.13 17.34 2.96
N GLY A 511 -13.31 16.73 1.77
CA GLY A 511 -12.22 16.40 0.85
C GLY A 511 -11.40 15.17 1.21
N TYR A 512 -11.55 14.57 2.39
CA TYR A 512 -10.86 13.32 2.74
C TYR A 512 -11.47 12.13 2.01
N LYS A 513 -10.61 11.26 1.48
CA LYS A 513 -10.99 9.99 0.84
C LYS A 513 -10.04 8.88 1.28
N VAL A 514 -10.59 7.71 1.52
CA VAL A 514 -9.79 6.50 1.79
C VAL A 514 -9.15 6.02 0.49
N SER A 515 -7.85 5.81 0.53
CA SER A 515 -7.11 5.22 -0.58
C SER A 515 -7.29 3.69 -0.62
N PRO A 516 -7.47 3.08 -1.80
CA PRO A 516 -7.48 1.62 -1.94
C PRO A 516 -6.13 0.98 -1.54
N PHE A 517 -5.04 1.73 -1.54
CA PHE A 517 -3.71 1.28 -1.11
C PHE A 517 -3.44 1.53 0.38
N GLY A 518 -4.40 2.06 1.14
CA GLY A 518 -4.22 2.46 2.54
C GLY A 518 -3.39 3.73 2.74
N ARG A 519 -2.95 4.37 1.65
CA ARG A 519 -2.20 5.64 1.68
C ARG A 519 -3.09 6.79 2.13
N GLN A 520 -2.48 7.86 2.65
CA GLN A 520 -3.19 8.99 3.23
C GLN A 520 -2.85 10.29 2.49
N ASP A 521 -3.86 10.94 1.92
CA ASP A 521 -3.73 12.28 1.33
C ASP A 521 -4.56 13.29 2.14
N PHE A 522 -3.88 14.29 2.70
CA PHE A 522 -4.50 15.38 3.46
C PHE A 522 -4.33 16.74 2.77
N ALA A 523 -3.70 16.81 1.60
CA ALA A 523 -3.40 18.08 0.93
C ALA A 523 -4.66 18.90 0.60
N THR A 524 -5.75 18.21 0.25
CA THR A 524 -7.03 18.83 -0.14
C THR A 524 -8.07 18.86 0.98
N VAL A 525 -7.75 18.31 2.16
CA VAL A 525 -8.69 18.22 3.29
C VAL A 525 -8.96 19.60 3.89
N LYS A 526 -10.23 19.83 4.24
CA LYS A 526 -10.70 21.01 4.94
C LYS A 526 -11.48 20.60 6.19
N VAL A 527 -11.42 21.44 7.22
CA VAL A 527 -12.20 21.30 8.44
C VAL A 527 -12.88 22.65 8.69
N PRO A 528 -14.00 22.95 8.01
CA PRO A 528 -14.75 24.18 8.25
C PRO A 528 -15.22 24.28 9.72
N ARG A 529 -15.21 25.51 10.27
CA ARG A 529 -15.67 25.81 11.64
C ARG A 529 -17.16 25.73 11.78
#